data_f14609411b55eb1958d88781eeda5b11
#
_entry.id   f14609411b55eb1958d88781eeda5b11
#
_cell.length_a   1.000
_cell.length_b   1.000
_cell.length_c   1.000
_cell.angle_alpha   90.00
_cell.angle_beta   90.00
_cell.angle_gamma   90.00
#
_symmetry.space_group_name_H-M   'P 1'
#
loop_
_entity.id
_entity.type
_entity.pdbx_description
1 polymer ?
#
loop_
_entity_poly.entity_id
_entity_poly.type
_entity_poly.pdbx_seq_one_letter_code
_entity_poly.pdbx_strand_id
1 'polypeptide(L)'
;FEDMNAGRVRVLFGSTSMLGTGVNAQERAVAVHHLDIPWRPADMEQRNGRAVRKGNTVKLWGGNTVDVVIYGTEKTLDAYKFNLLKNKQMFINQINSGTIAVRRIDEDGMDENNGMNFAEFVAILSGNTDLLEKAKLDNKIMRLEKEQGIFKKERIRAEHKIADNRQEIAAADRTAADMARDAEYVASYAGDRTTRLLNLPQATAEQIGRELHRIAKTYRSGAYGTIGTYAGLNLLVHSEYNWCGTFDRNVFLVEGPSGLKYRCGQYGALPLGFAETSRYPEITLNRLPFMIEEQRRKIARLESELP
;
A
#
# COMPACT_ATOMS: atom_id res chain seq x y z
N PHE A 1 -26.43 -30.26 25.68
CA PHE A 1 -25.17 -29.59 25.33
C PHE A 1 -24.47 -28.99 26.55
N GLU A 2 -25.22 -28.50 27.52
CA GLU A 2 -24.68 -27.99 28.79
C GLU A 2 -23.83 -29.03 29.51
N ASP A 3 -24.25 -30.30 29.52
CA ASP A 3 -23.49 -31.38 30.13
C ASP A 3 -22.18 -31.65 29.44
N MET A 4 -22.11 -31.50 28.13
CA MET A 4 -20.87 -31.58 27.36
C MET A 4 -19.94 -30.43 27.72
N ASN A 5 -20.43 -29.20 27.74
CA ASN A 5 -19.63 -28.01 28.10
C ASN A 5 -19.19 -28.08 29.59
N ALA A 6 -20.01 -28.61 30.47
CA ALA A 6 -19.67 -28.85 31.87
C ALA A 6 -18.65 -30.01 32.07
N GLY A 7 -18.41 -30.83 31.02
CA GLY A 7 -17.51 -31.99 31.09
C GLY A 7 -18.16 -33.24 31.75
N ARG A 8 -19.46 -33.25 31.97
CA ARG A 8 -20.20 -34.42 32.48
C ARG A 8 -20.40 -35.49 31.40
N VAL A 9 -20.55 -35.04 30.14
CA VAL A 9 -20.60 -35.89 28.94
C VAL A 9 -19.28 -35.76 28.19
N ARG A 10 -18.65 -36.87 27.87
CA ARG A 10 -17.33 -36.90 27.18
C ARG A 10 -17.45 -37.10 25.68
N VAL A 11 -18.51 -37.72 25.21
CA VAL A 11 -18.72 -38.05 23.80
C VAL A 11 -20.14 -37.68 23.41
N LEU A 12 -20.31 -36.93 22.33
CA LEU A 12 -21.56 -36.52 21.76
C LEU A 12 -21.68 -37.08 20.34
N PHE A 13 -22.67 -37.90 20.09
CA PHE A 13 -23.01 -38.44 18.77
C PHE A 13 -24.25 -37.75 18.18
N GLY A 14 -24.21 -37.48 16.90
CA GLY A 14 -25.37 -36.97 16.19
C GLY A 14 -25.12 -36.80 14.69
N SER A 15 -26.21 -36.69 13.95
CA SER A 15 -26.14 -36.41 12.51
C SER A 15 -25.81 -34.95 12.22
N THR A 16 -25.42 -34.68 10.98
CA THR A 16 -25.17 -33.30 10.52
C THR A 16 -26.39 -32.40 10.67
N SER A 17 -27.59 -32.95 10.43
CA SER A 17 -28.87 -32.22 10.62
C SER A 17 -29.14 -31.85 12.08
N MET A 18 -28.70 -32.66 13.02
CA MET A 18 -28.91 -32.43 14.44
C MET A 18 -27.83 -31.60 15.11
N LEU A 19 -26.56 -31.82 14.74
CA LEU A 19 -25.41 -31.19 15.37
C LEU A 19 -24.73 -30.12 14.47
N GLY A 20 -25.07 -30.09 13.20
CA GLY A 20 -24.45 -29.17 12.22
C GLY A 20 -24.90 -27.73 12.36
N THR A 21 -26.10 -27.45 12.89
CA THR A 21 -26.63 -26.09 13.04
C THR A 21 -27.13 -25.81 14.45
N GLY A 22 -26.96 -24.58 14.93
CA GLY A 22 -27.54 -24.10 16.18
C GLY A 22 -26.98 -24.68 17.49
N VAL A 23 -25.97 -25.56 17.43
CA VAL A 23 -25.44 -26.25 18.61
C VAL A 23 -24.16 -25.55 19.11
N ASN A 24 -24.06 -25.34 20.41
CA ASN A 24 -22.90 -24.83 21.12
C ASN A 24 -22.46 -25.87 22.16
N ALA A 25 -21.56 -26.78 21.77
CA ALA A 25 -20.96 -27.82 22.61
C ALA A 25 -19.44 -27.83 22.55
N GLN A 26 -18.83 -26.67 22.17
CA GLN A 26 -17.43 -26.56 21.84
C GLN A 26 -16.52 -26.32 23.04
N GLU A 27 -17.02 -25.90 24.21
CA GLU A 27 -16.18 -25.35 25.28
C GLU A 27 -15.05 -26.28 25.71
N ARG A 28 -15.30 -27.58 25.70
CA ARG A 28 -14.32 -28.62 26.11
C ARG A 28 -14.05 -29.64 25.00
N ALA A 29 -14.42 -29.34 23.75
CA ALA A 29 -14.20 -30.25 22.64
C ALA A 29 -12.69 -30.33 22.29
N VAL A 30 -12.13 -31.52 22.33
CA VAL A 30 -10.72 -31.81 21.99
C VAL A 30 -10.60 -32.46 20.61
N ALA A 31 -11.65 -33.10 20.12
CA ALA A 31 -11.65 -33.77 18.83
C ALA A 31 -13.02 -33.77 18.17
N VAL A 32 -13.04 -33.79 16.86
CA VAL A 32 -14.22 -34.08 16.02
C VAL A 32 -13.95 -35.34 15.22
N HIS A 33 -14.86 -36.28 15.28
CA HIS A 33 -14.79 -37.56 14.57
C HIS A 33 -15.84 -37.60 13.47
N HIS A 34 -15.43 -37.60 12.20
CA HIS A 34 -16.30 -37.75 11.05
C HIS A 34 -16.46 -39.26 10.73
N LEU A 35 -17.51 -39.87 11.25
CA LEU A 35 -17.81 -41.28 11.00
C LEU A 35 -18.37 -41.53 9.61
N ASP A 36 -18.91 -40.50 8.95
CA ASP A 36 -19.32 -40.47 7.56
C ASP A 36 -18.80 -39.21 6.86
N ILE A 37 -18.56 -39.33 5.57
CA ILE A 37 -18.06 -38.25 4.71
C ILE A 37 -19.27 -37.54 4.12
N PRO A 38 -19.41 -36.20 4.29
CA PRO A 38 -20.49 -35.43 3.69
C PRO A 38 -20.31 -35.28 2.17
N TRP A 39 -21.40 -34.91 1.50
CA TRP A 39 -21.40 -34.67 0.05
C TRP A 39 -20.96 -33.27 -0.36
N ARG A 40 -20.82 -32.35 0.59
CA ARG A 40 -20.48 -30.95 0.34
C ARG A 40 -19.29 -30.53 1.20
N PRO A 41 -18.29 -29.80 0.64
CA PRO A 41 -17.21 -29.25 1.43
C PRO A 41 -17.68 -28.34 2.58
N ALA A 42 -18.69 -27.51 2.33
CA ALA A 42 -19.28 -26.63 3.35
C ALA A 42 -19.83 -27.38 4.56
N ASP A 43 -20.39 -28.60 4.39
CA ASP A 43 -20.88 -29.41 5.50
C ASP A 43 -19.71 -29.91 6.37
N MET A 44 -18.56 -30.24 5.75
CA MET A 44 -17.34 -30.63 6.45
C MET A 44 -16.80 -29.47 7.27
N GLU A 45 -16.67 -28.32 6.65
CA GLU A 45 -16.20 -27.09 7.29
C GLU A 45 -17.13 -26.69 8.45
N GLN A 46 -18.43 -26.78 8.24
CA GLN A 46 -19.44 -26.48 9.26
C GLN A 46 -19.33 -27.44 10.45
N ARG A 47 -19.14 -28.75 10.23
CA ARG A 47 -18.91 -29.74 11.29
C ARG A 47 -17.65 -29.40 12.08
N ASN A 48 -16.53 -29.11 11.42
CA ASN A 48 -15.26 -28.71 12.06
C ASN A 48 -15.44 -27.44 12.88
N GLY A 49 -16.15 -26.45 12.34
CA GLY A 49 -16.44 -25.20 13.01
C GLY A 49 -17.28 -25.33 14.28
N ARG A 50 -17.84 -26.52 14.58
CA ARG A 50 -18.54 -26.78 15.85
C ARG A 50 -17.60 -27.01 17.02
N ALA A 51 -16.40 -27.51 16.78
CA ALA A 51 -15.39 -27.70 17.83
C ALA A 51 -14.30 -26.63 17.75
N VAL A 52 -13.87 -26.29 16.53
CA VAL A 52 -12.86 -25.24 16.28
C VAL A 52 -13.55 -23.89 16.24
N ARG A 53 -13.95 -23.36 17.40
CA ARG A 53 -14.73 -22.12 17.50
C ARG A 53 -14.30 -21.27 18.69
N LYS A 54 -14.54 -19.95 18.59
CA LYS A 54 -14.41 -19.04 19.74
C LYS A 54 -15.24 -19.55 20.93
N GLY A 55 -14.62 -19.59 22.10
CA GLY A 55 -15.22 -20.15 23.31
C GLY A 55 -14.75 -21.57 23.65
N ASN A 56 -14.00 -22.23 22.77
CA ASN A 56 -13.31 -23.47 23.13
C ASN A 56 -12.17 -23.16 24.11
N THR A 57 -12.14 -23.86 25.24
CA THR A 57 -11.18 -23.65 26.35
C THR A 57 -10.01 -24.62 26.31
N VAL A 58 -9.88 -25.46 25.28
CA VAL A 58 -8.80 -26.47 25.16
C VAL A 58 -7.40 -25.87 25.29
N LYS A 59 -7.23 -24.63 24.85
CA LYS A 59 -5.97 -23.85 25.00
C LYS A 59 -5.51 -23.70 26.47
N LEU A 60 -6.40 -23.81 27.42
CA LEU A 60 -6.08 -23.66 28.84
C LEU A 60 -5.53 -24.95 29.48
N TRP A 61 -5.75 -26.11 28.83
CA TRP A 61 -5.42 -27.41 29.43
C TRP A 61 -5.01 -28.50 28.43
N GLY A 62 -5.15 -28.26 27.10
CA GLY A 62 -4.96 -29.27 26.05
C GLY A 62 -4.13 -28.89 24.85
N GLY A 63 -3.27 -27.85 24.92
CA GLY A 63 -2.31 -27.56 23.85
C GLY A 63 -2.80 -26.67 22.70
N ASN A 64 -3.97 -26.04 22.79
CA ASN A 64 -4.54 -25.10 21.82
C ASN A 64 -4.88 -25.69 20.44
N THR A 65 -5.04 -27.01 20.35
CA THR A 65 -5.42 -27.72 19.13
C THR A 65 -6.67 -28.54 19.35
N VAL A 66 -7.46 -28.72 18.29
CA VAL A 66 -8.60 -29.65 18.24
C VAL A 66 -8.32 -30.61 17.10
N ASP A 67 -8.35 -31.91 17.41
CA ASP A 67 -8.11 -32.95 16.42
C ASP A 67 -9.33 -33.14 15.52
N VAL A 68 -9.10 -33.26 14.22
CA VAL A 68 -10.13 -33.62 13.25
C VAL A 68 -9.79 -35.01 12.70
N VAL A 69 -10.59 -36.00 13.10
CA VAL A 69 -10.40 -37.39 12.70
C VAL A 69 -11.46 -37.78 11.68
N ILE A 70 -11.02 -38.28 10.55
CA ILE A 70 -11.90 -38.71 9.47
C ILE A 70 -11.73 -40.20 9.27
N TYR A 71 -12.82 -40.93 9.29
CA TYR A 71 -12.83 -42.37 9.04
C TYR A 71 -13.20 -42.65 7.59
N GLY A 72 -12.42 -43.47 6.95
CA GLY A 72 -12.67 -43.91 5.57
C GLY A 72 -12.17 -45.34 5.36
N THR A 73 -12.90 -46.12 4.58
CA THR A 73 -12.50 -47.48 4.24
C THR A 73 -11.89 -47.49 2.85
N GLU A 74 -10.72 -48.14 2.75
CA GLU A 74 -10.00 -48.26 1.46
C GLU A 74 -10.88 -48.97 0.40
N LYS A 75 -10.74 -48.51 -0.86
CA LYS A 75 -11.41 -49.13 -2.02
C LYS A 75 -12.94 -49.21 -1.95
N THR A 76 -13.57 -48.30 -1.18
CA THR A 76 -15.02 -48.25 -1.01
C THR A 76 -15.59 -46.93 -1.58
N LEU A 77 -16.89 -46.73 -1.37
CA LEU A 77 -17.62 -45.49 -1.68
C LEU A 77 -16.99 -44.26 -0.99
N ASP A 78 -16.26 -44.44 0.11
CA ASP A 78 -15.60 -43.34 0.81
C ASP A 78 -14.50 -42.70 -0.06
N ALA A 79 -13.73 -43.52 -0.77
CA ALA A 79 -12.74 -43.02 -1.73
C ALA A 79 -13.39 -42.16 -2.85
N TYR A 80 -14.57 -42.60 -3.34
CA TYR A 80 -15.34 -41.84 -4.31
C TYR A 80 -15.84 -40.49 -3.74
N LYS A 81 -16.38 -40.51 -2.51
CA LYS A 81 -16.84 -39.29 -1.85
C LYS A 81 -15.72 -38.29 -1.61
N PHE A 82 -14.52 -38.74 -1.21
CA PHE A 82 -13.37 -37.87 -1.05
C PHE A 82 -12.94 -37.23 -2.37
N ASN A 83 -12.90 -37.99 -3.46
CA ASN A 83 -12.62 -37.46 -4.78
C ASN A 83 -13.64 -36.37 -5.20
N LEU A 84 -14.92 -36.62 -4.91
CA LEU A 84 -15.98 -35.67 -5.20
C LEU A 84 -15.84 -34.39 -4.36
N LEU A 85 -15.49 -34.50 -3.10
CA LEU A 85 -15.26 -33.36 -2.22
C LEU A 85 -14.04 -32.55 -2.67
N LYS A 86 -12.95 -33.22 -3.04
CA LYS A 86 -11.74 -32.60 -3.63
C LYS A 86 -12.12 -31.74 -4.83
N ASN A 87 -12.81 -32.31 -5.82
CA ASN A 87 -13.18 -31.61 -7.04
C ASN A 87 -14.12 -30.41 -6.76
N LYS A 88 -15.06 -30.56 -5.85
CA LYS A 88 -15.95 -29.45 -5.43
C LYS A 88 -15.19 -28.34 -4.74
N GLN A 89 -14.28 -28.68 -3.85
CA GLN A 89 -13.47 -27.68 -3.13
C GLN A 89 -12.57 -26.93 -4.09
N MET A 90 -11.91 -27.60 -5.02
CA MET A 90 -11.10 -26.97 -6.08
C MET A 90 -11.92 -25.94 -6.87
N PHE A 91 -13.13 -26.31 -7.27
CA PHE A 91 -14.01 -25.39 -7.98
C PHE A 91 -14.37 -24.14 -7.16
N ILE A 92 -14.69 -24.33 -5.86
CA ILE A 92 -14.97 -23.21 -4.94
C ILE A 92 -13.78 -22.29 -4.81
N ASN A 93 -12.59 -22.84 -4.69
CA ASN A 93 -11.38 -22.05 -4.53
C ASN A 93 -11.01 -21.28 -5.81
N GLN A 94 -11.19 -21.85 -6.98
CA GLN A 94 -11.02 -21.15 -8.24
C GLN A 94 -11.99 -19.97 -8.37
N ILE A 95 -13.24 -20.12 -7.97
CA ILE A 95 -14.21 -19.02 -7.93
C ILE A 95 -13.73 -17.92 -6.98
N ASN A 96 -13.33 -18.28 -5.78
CA ASN A 96 -12.94 -17.31 -4.73
C ASN A 96 -11.62 -16.57 -5.07
N SER A 97 -10.70 -17.23 -5.78
CA SER A 97 -9.43 -16.62 -6.20
C SER A 97 -9.54 -15.71 -7.43
N GLY A 98 -10.70 -15.66 -8.08
CA GLY A 98 -10.91 -14.86 -9.30
C GLY A 98 -10.12 -15.34 -10.51
N THR A 99 -9.51 -16.53 -10.46
CA THR A 99 -8.67 -17.11 -11.53
C THR A 99 -9.47 -17.82 -12.62
N ILE A 100 -10.76 -17.50 -12.78
CA ILE A 100 -11.67 -18.12 -13.79
C ILE A 100 -11.31 -17.77 -15.24
N ALA A 101 -10.21 -17.08 -15.49
CA ALA A 101 -9.80 -16.72 -16.85
C ALA A 101 -9.35 -17.91 -17.72
N VAL A 102 -9.24 -19.12 -17.18
CA VAL A 102 -8.87 -20.32 -17.93
C VAL A 102 -9.95 -21.38 -17.77
N ARG A 103 -10.52 -21.84 -18.90
CA ARG A 103 -11.53 -22.91 -19.00
C ARG A 103 -11.06 -24.30 -18.50
N ARG A 104 -9.93 -24.37 -17.81
CA ARG A 104 -9.38 -25.60 -17.21
C ARG A 104 -9.41 -25.46 -15.70
N ILE A 105 -10.06 -26.40 -15.07
CA ILE A 105 -9.93 -26.66 -13.63
C ILE A 105 -8.55 -27.28 -13.47
N ASP A 106 -7.56 -26.47 -13.07
CA ASP A 106 -6.25 -27.02 -12.69
C ASP A 106 -6.46 -27.75 -11.36
N GLU A 107 -6.20 -29.06 -11.41
CA GLU A 107 -6.40 -29.95 -10.26
C GLU A 107 -5.45 -29.66 -9.09
N ASP A 108 -4.50 -28.73 -9.24
CA ASP A 108 -3.37 -28.57 -8.34
C ASP A 108 -3.37 -27.27 -7.50
N GLY A 109 -4.37 -26.40 -7.64
CA GLY A 109 -4.41 -25.11 -6.90
C GLY A 109 -5.08 -25.23 -5.53
N MET A 110 -4.41 -25.79 -4.47
CA MET A 110 -5.18 -25.98 -3.26
C MET A 110 -4.47 -26.04 -1.92
N ASP A 111 -5.17 -25.46 -0.99
CA ASP A 111 -5.22 -25.71 0.47
C ASP A 111 -3.95 -25.51 1.32
N GLU A 112 -3.36 -24.32 1.25
CA GLU A 112 -2.41 -23.91 2.30
C GLU A 112 -3.09 -23.53 3.63
N ASN A 113 -4.42 -23.29 3.66
CA ASN A 113 -5.06 -22.73 4.85
C ASN A 113 -6.03 -23.65 5.62
N ASN A 114 -6.39 -24.84 5.12
CA ASN A 114 -7.42 -25.65 5.76
C ASN A 114 -6.98 -27.01 6.29
N GLY A 115 -5.70 -27.33 6.29
CA GLY A 115 -5.20 -28.56 6.96
C GLY A 115 -5.72 -29.88 6.41
N MET A 116 -6.60 -29.90 5.40
CA MET A 116 -7.12 -31.12 4.78
C MET A 116 -6.70 -31.22 3.32
N ASN A 117 -5.67 -32.00 3.06
CA ASN A 117 -5.26 -32.32 1.69
C ASN A 117 -6.05 -33.53 1.16
N PHE A 118 -7.17 -33.25 0.47
CA PHE A 118 -8.02 -34.31 -0.10
C PHE A 118 -7.26 -35.23 -1.09
N ALA A 119 -6.21 -34.74 -1.74
CA ALA A 119 -5.37 -35.56 -2.62
C ALA A 119 -4.61 -36.63 -1.86
N GLU A 120 -4.10 -36.31 -0.66
CA GLU A 120 -3.44 -37.28 0.21
C GLU A 120 -4.45 -38.33 0.73
N PHE A 121 -5.64 -37.89 1.13
CA PHE A 121 -6.70 -38.82 1.55
C PHE A 121 -7.10 -39.80 0.43
N VAL A 122 -7.26 -39.29 -0.80
CA VAL A 122 -7.56 -40.13 -1.96
C VAL A 122 -6.44 -41.14 -2.22
N ALA A 123 -5.17 -40.71 -2.10
CA ALA A 123 -4.02 -41.59 -2.28
C ALA A 123 -3.97 -42.69 -1.21
N ILE A 124 -4.21 -42.35 0.06
CA ILE A 124 -4.25 -43.32 1.17
C ILE A 124 -5.40 -44.30 0.95
N LEU A 125 -6.62 -43.83 0.64
CA LEU A 125 -7.79 -44.69 0.43
C LEU A 125 -7.71 -45.55 -0.83
N SER A 126 -6.90 -45.17 -1.82
CA SER A 126 -6.64 -46.01 -2.99
C SER A 126 -5.67 -47.16 -2.70
N GLY A 127 -4.95 -47.12 -1.57
CA GLY A 127 -3.93 -48.09 -1.21
C GLY A 127 -2.67 -48.03 -2.10
N ASN A 128 -2.48 -46.91 -2.82
CA ASN A 128 -1.37 -46.72 -3.74
C ASN A 128 -0.38 -45.68 -3.19
N THR A 129 0.80 -46.15 -2.77
CA THR A 129 1.86 -45.31 -2.21
C THR A 129 2.42 -44.28 -3.23
N ASP A 130 2.41 -44.60 -4.51
CA ASP A 130 2.93 -43.74 -5.57
C ASP A 130 2.04 -42.49 -5.75
N LEU A 131 0.70 -42.65 -5.57
CA LEU A 131 -0.23 -41.53 -5.59
C LEU A 131 -0.01 -40.59 -4.38
N LEU A 132 0.37 -41.13 -3.23
CA LEU A 132 0.70 -40.32 -2.05
C LEU A 132 1.99 -39.52 -2.27
N GLU A 133 3.01 -40.15 -2.84
CA GLU A 133 4.27 -39.50 -3.16
C GLU A 133 4.06 -38.42 -4.24
N LYS A 134 3.30 -38.74 -5.28
CA LYS A 134 2.88 -37.75 -6.29
C LYS A 134 2.19 -36.55 -5.66
N ALA A 135 1.18 -36.74 -4.81
CA ALA A 135 0.46 -35.65 -4.17
C ALA A 135 1.38 -34.74 -3.33
N LYS A 136 2.37 -35.32 -2.62
CA LYS A 136 3.36 -34.56 -1.86
C LYS A 136 4.29 -33.74 -2.75
N LEU A 137 4.72 -34.31 -3.89
CA LEU A 137 5.57 -33.63 -4.86
C LEU A 137 4.82 -32.50 -5.57
N ASP A 138 3.57 -32.72 -5.95
CA ASP A 138 2.72 -31.71 -6.59
C ASP A 138 2.51 -30.53 -5.66
N ASN A 139 2.24 -30.75 -4.37
CA ASN A 139 2.16 -29.68 -3.35
C ASN A 139 3.47 -28.90 -3.20
N LYS A 140 4.63 -29.59 -3.24
CA LYS A 140 5.94 -28.93 -3.16
C LYS A 140 6.20 -28.08 -4.40
N ILE A 141 5.85 -28.58 -5.57
CA ILE A 141 5.98 -27.84 -6.84
C ILE A 141 5.15 -26.57 -6.79
N MET A 142 3.88 -26.68 -6.41
CA MET A 142 2.96 -25.54 -6.32
C MET A 142 3.46 -24.47 -5.35
N ARG A 143 3.99 -24.88 -4.18
CA ARG A 143 4.59 -23.94 -3.23
C ARG A 143 5.77 -23.19 -3.84
N LEU A 144 6.67 -23.92 -4.51
CA LEU A 144 7.84 -23.33 -5.17
C LEU A 144 7.46 -22.38 -6.32
N GLU A 145 6.44 -22.73 -7.11
CA GLU A 145 5.92 -21.88 -8.19
C GLU A 145 5.32 -20.58 -7.63
N LYS A 146 4.58 -20.67 -6.52
CA LYS A 146 4.05 -19.48 -5.82
C LYS A 146 5.17 -18.59 -5.29
N GLU A 147 6.17 -19.18 -4.62
CA GLU A 147 7.36 -18.46 -4.14
C GLU A 147 8.12 -17.81 -5.30
N GLN A 148 8.29 -18.52 -6.43
CA GLN A 148 8.88 -17.97 -7.64
C GLN A 148 8.05 -16.79 -8.21
N GLY A 149 6.72 -16.93 -8.21
CA GLY A 149 5.82 -15.87 -8.66
C GLY A 149 5.92 -14.60 -7.81
N ILE A 150 5.99 -14.76 -6.48
CA ILE A 150 6.19 -13.64 -5.54
C ILE A 150 7.55 -13.00 -5.80
N PHE A 151 8.62 -13.79 -5.86
CA PHE A 151 9.97 -13.30 -6.11
C PHE A 151 10.08 -12.51 -7.42
N LYS A 152 9.48 -13.01 -8.52
CA LYS A 152 9.45 -12.30 -9.80
C LYS A 152 8.77 -10.93 -9.67
N LYS A 153 7.63 -10.86 -8.96
CA LYS A 153 6.92 -9.59 -8.73
C LYS A 153 7.72 -8.61 -7.88
N GLU A 154 8.36 -9.10 -6.83
CA GLU A 154 9.21 -8.28 -5.96
C GLU A 154 10.44 -7.75 -6.69
N ARG A 155 11.07 -8.60 -7.52
CA ARG A 155 12.19 -8.18 -8.37
C ARG A 155 11.79 -7.04 -9.31
N ILE A 156 10.68 -7.18 -10.03
CA ILE A 156 10.18 -6.13 -10.92
C ILE A 156 9.91 -4.83 -10.16
N ARG A 157 9.29 -4.91 -8.98
CA ARG A 157 9.05 -3.74 -8.14
C ARG A 157 10.35 -3.07 -7.68
N ALA A 158 11.34 -3.87 -7.33
CA ALA A 158 12.67 -3.35 -6.95
C ALA A 158 13.37 -2.67 -8.13
N GLU A 159 13.33 -3.28 -9.32
CA GLU A 159 13.89 -2.72 -10.55
C GLU A 159 13.24 -1.37 -10.90
N HIS A 160 11.90 -1.26 -10.79
CA HIS A 160 11.18 0.01 -10.97
C HIS A 160 11.60 1.05 -9.93
N LYS A 161 11.64 0.67 -8.65
CA LYS A 161 12.05 1.59 -7.58
C LYS A 161 13.47 2.12 -7.80
N ILE A 162 14.40 1.28 -8.24
CA ILE A 162 15.78 1.67 -8.58
C ILE A 162 15.78 2.67 -9.74
N ALA A 163 15.00 2.42 -10.79
CA ALA A 163 14.90 3.32 -11.93
C ALA A 163 14.32 4.68 -11.52
N ASP A 164 13.26 4.69 -10.74
CA ASP A 164 12.62 5.91 -10.23
C ASP A 164 13.59 6.71 -9.35
N ASN A 165 14.28 6.05 -8.40
CA ASN A 165 15.28 6.71 -7.56
C ASN A 165 16.40 7.34 -8.38
N ARG A 166 16.92 6.63 -9.41
CA ARG A 166 17.96 7.19 -10.31
C ARG A 166 17.46 8.40 -11.07
N GLN A 167 16.22 8.38 -11.53
CA GLN A 167 15.62 9.53 -12.22
C GLN A 167 15.43 10.71 -11.27
N GLU A 168 15.01 10.47 -10.02
CA GLU A 168 14.87 11.51 -9.01
C GLU A 168 16.23 12.11 -8.60
N ILE A 169 17.28 11.30 -8.47
CA ILE A 169 18.64 11.76 -8.21
C ILE A 169 19.10 12.70 -9.33
N ALA A 170 18.97 12.28 -10.59
CA ALA A 170 19.36 13.08 -11.73
C ALA A 170 18.56 14.40 -11.85
N ALA A 171 17.30 14.40 -11.44
CA ALA A 171 16.48 15.61 -11.40
C ALA A 171 16.91 16.54 -10.26
N ALA A 172 17.19 16.01 -9.08
CA ALA A 172 17.66 16.77 -7.93
C ALA A 172 19.04 17.37 -8.16
N ASP A 173 19.97 16.64 -8.81
CA ASP A 173 21.29 17.13 -9.19
C ASP A 173 21.19 18.32 -10.15
N ARG A 174 20.35 18.20 -11.19
CA ARG A 174 20.13 19.32 -12.13
C ARG A 174 19.56 20.53 -11.41
N THR A 175 18.58 20.32 -10.54
CA THR A 175 17.97 21.39 -9.76
C THR A 175 18.99 22.05 -8.83
N ALA A 176 19.84 21.28 -8.16
CA ALA A 176 20.90 21.82 -7.29
C ALA A 176 21.94 22.64 -8.08
N ALA A 177 22.33 22.16 -9.27
CA ALA A 177 23.26 22.88 -10.16
C ALA A 177 22.64 24.19 -10.68
N ASP A 178 21.36 24.17 -11.04
CA ASP A 178 20.63 25.36 -11.48
C ASP A 178 20.51 26.38 -10.36
N MET A 179 20.15 25.93 -9.14
CA MET A 179 20.10 26.78 -7.94
C MET A 179 21.49 27.40 -7.62
N ALA A 180 22.58 26.62 -7.81
CA ALA A 180 23.92 27.11 -7.56
C ALA A 180 24.30 28.23 -8.55
N ARG A 181 23.96 28.09 -9.84
CA ARG A 181 24.18 29.15 -10.85
C ARG A 181 23.36 30.41 -10.53
N ASP A 182 22.13 30.25 -10.09
CA ASP A 182 21.28 31.37 -9.71
C ASP A 182 21.81 32.07 -8.44
N ALA A 183 22.31 31.31 -7.47
CA ALA A 183 22.95 31.87 -6.27
C ALA A 183 24.21 32.64 -6.61
N GLU A 184 25.05 32.15 -7.54
CA GLU A 184 26.26 32.84 -8.01
C GLU A 184 25.90 34.14 -8.74
N TYR A 185 24.88 34.11 -9.60
CA TYR A 185 24.37 35.33 -10.25
C TYR A 185 23.94 36.38 -9.22
N VAL A 186 23.16 36.00 -8.24
CA VAL A 186 22.69 36.92 -7.18
C VAL A 186 23.88 37.45 -6.37
N ALA A 187 24.85 36.61 -6.05
CA ALA A 187 26.04 37.01 -5.28
C ALA A 187 26.95 38.02 -6.08
N SER A 188 27.08 37.81 -7.39
CA SER A 188 27.92 38.66 -8.27
C SER A 188 27.22 39.92 -8.75
N TYR A 189 25.91 40.06 -8.57
CA TYR A 189 25.13 41.19 -9.06
C TYR A 189 25.55 42.50 -8.37
N ALA A 190 26.15 43.41 -9.13
CA ALA A 190 26.66 44.69 -8.63
C ALA A 190 25.66 45.84 -8.67
N GLY A 191 24.45 45.61 -9.22
CA GLY A 191 23.42 46.63 -9.34
C GLY A 191 22.57 46.79 -8.06
N ASP A 192 21.51 47.56 -8.21
CA ASP A 192 20.56 47.79 -7.12
C ASP A 192 19.77 46.50 -6.75
N ARG A 193 19.85 46.11 -5.48
CA ARG A 193 19.19 44.92 -4.90
C ARG A 193 17.88 45.29 -4.20
N THR A 194 17.15 46.24 -4.74
CA THR A 194 15.82 46.60 -4.24
C THR A 194 14.73 46.05 -5.15
N THR A 195 13.59 45.73 -4.56
CA THR A 195 12.39 45.34 -5.34
C THR A 195 11.87 46.57 -6.08
N ARG A 196 11.67 46.44 -7.38
CA ARG A 196 11.05 47.46 -8.22
C ARG A 196 9.82 46.89 -8.90
N LEU A 197 8.69 47.59 -8.80
CA LEU A 197 7.47 47.22 -9.49
C LEU A 197 7.34 48.00 -10.82
N LEU A 198 6.80 47.34 -11.84
CA LEU A 198 6.65 47.94 -13.16
C LEU A 198 5.76 49.20 -13.15
N ASN A 199 4.73 49.19 -12.31
CA ASN A 199 3.80 50.29 -12.17
C ASN A 199 4.22 51.37 -11.15
N LEU A 200 5.29 51.11 -10.38
CA LEU A 200 5.81 51.99 -9.32
C LEU A 200 7.35 51.99 -9.28
N PRO A 201 8.01 52.56 -10.30
CA PRO A 201 9.47 52.41 -10.46
C PRO A 201 10.33 53.15 -9.42
N GLN A 202 9.77 54.15 -8.74
CA GLN A 202 10.46 54.99 -7.75
C GLN A 202 9.79 54.95 -6.36
N ALA A 203 9.08 53.86 -6.04
CA ALA A 203 8.31 53.76 -4.81
C ALA A 203 9.19 53.42 -3.62
N THR A 204 8.77 53.86 -2.43
CA THR A 204 9.37 53.44 -1.17
C THR A 204 9.05 51.99 -0.86
N ALA A 205 9.82 51.34 0.01
CA ALA A 205 9.60 49.94 0.43
C ALA A 205 8.13 49.74 0.95
N GLU A 206 7.59 50.72 1.66
CA GLU A 206 6.23 50.66 2.17
C GLU A 206 5.19 50.73 1.05
N GLN A 207 5.40 51.56 0.04
CA GLN A 207 4.52 51.67 -1.14
C GLN A 207 4.56 50.38 -1.97
N ILE A 208 5.74 49.78 -2.16
CA ILE A 208 5.92 48.51 -2.83
C ILE A 208 5.15 47.42 -2.08
N GLY A 209 5.30 47.33 -0.75
CA GLY A 209 4.59 46.35 0.05
C GLY A 209 3.07 46.48 0.00
N ARG A 210 2.55 47.72 0.02
CA ARG A 210 1.09 47.99 -0.16
C ARG A 210 0.60 47.51 -1.53
N GLU A 211 1.36 47.78 -2.57
CA GLU A 211 1.02 47.34 -3.93
C GLU A 211 1.08 45.82 -4.08
N LEU A 212 2.07 45.14 -3.51
CA LEU A 212 2.13 43.67 -3.47
C LEU A 212 0.92 43.08 -2.75
N HIS A 213 0.48 43.70 -1.65
CA HIS A 213 -0.76 43.29 -0.96
C HIS A 213 -2.01 43.50 -1.81
N ARG A 214 -2.06 44.60 -2.58
CA ARG A 214 -3.15 44.84 -3.53
C ARG A 214 -3.18 43.79 -4.63
N ILE A 215 -2.02 43.50 -5.24
CA ILE A 215 -1.88 42.46 -6.28
C ILE A 215 -2.29 41.09 -5.71
N ALA A 216 -1.83 40.75 -4.50
CA ALA A 216 -2.18 39.50 -3.83
C ALA A 216 -3.69 39.30 -3.66
N LYS A 217 -4.45 40.40 -3.50
CA LYS A 217 -5.92 40.37 -3.37
C LYS A 217 -6.63 40.32 -4.71
N THR A 218 -6.10 41.00 -5.73
CA THR A 218 -6.85 41.33 -6.97
C THR A 218 -6.44 40.51 -8.17
N TYR A 219 -5.20 39.99 -8.22
CA TYR A 219 -4.72 39.20 -9.36
C TYR A 219 -5.52 37.89 -9.48
N ARG A 220 -5.95 37.56 -10.71
CA ARG A 220 -6.75 36.36 -10.99
C ARG A 220 -6.36 35.76 -12.34
N SER A 221 -5.15 35.23 -12.43
CA SER A 221 -4.68 34.53 -13.63
C SER A 221 -3.84 33.32 -13.27
N GLY A 222 -4.12 32.19 -13.90
CA GLY A 222 -3.27 30.98 -13.83
C GLY A 222 -1.98 31.09 -14.63
N ALA A 223 -1.80 32.15 -15.46
CA ALA A 223 -0.54 32.43 -16.10
C ALA A 223 0.39 33.24 -15.19
N TYR A 224 1.70 33.12 -15.39
CA TYR A 224 2.66 33.97 -14.70
C TYR A 224 2.64 35.38 -15.25
N GLY A 225 2.37 36.35 -14.40
CA GLY A 225 2.42 37.78 -14.72
C GLY A 225 3.68 38.42 -14.16
N THR A 226 4.48 39.07 -14.97
CA THR A 226 5.62 39.86 -14.50
C THR A 226 5.12 41.15 -13.88
N ILE A 227 5.44 41.39 -12.61
CA ILE A 227 5.00 42.57 -11.86
C ILE A 227 6.13 43.53 -11.52
N GLY A 228 7.37 43.06 -11.62
CA GLY A 228 8.54 43.85 -11.24
C GLY A 228 9.83 43.12 -11.41
N THR A 229 10.88 43.64 -10.77
CA THR A 229 12.22 43.04 -10.77
C THR A 229 12.86 43.14 -9.39
N TYR A 230 13.81 42.25 -9.12
CA TYR A 230 14.75 42.31 -8.00
C TYR A 230 16.12 41.82 -8.45
N ALA A 231 17.20 42.60 -8.22
CA ALA A 231 18.54 42.27 -8.65
C ALA A 231 18.62 41.83 -10.13
N GLY A 232 17.89 42.50 -11.02
CA GLY A 232 17.83 42.16 -12.44
C GLY A 232 16.95 40.93 -12.78
N LEU A 233 16.43 40.22 -11.80
CA LEU A 233 15.58 39.05 -11.97
C LEU A 233 14.11 39.44 -12.05
N ASN A 234 13.28 38.68 -12.78
CA ASN A 234 11.85 38.93 -12.90
C ASN A 234 11.11 38.57 -11.60
N LEU A 235 10.29 39.48 -11.10
CA LEU A 235 9.33 39.21 -10.05
C LEU A 235 7.98 38.86 -10.68
N LEU A 236 7.50 37.68 -10.42
CA LEU A 236 6.30 37.12 -11.02
C LEU A 236 5.18 36.99 -9.99
N VAL A 237 3.93 36.99 -10.46
CA VAL A 237 2.76 36.60 -9.69
C VAL A 237 1.98 35.51 -10.44
N HIS A 238 1.41 34.57 -9.69
CA HIS A 238 0.62 33.46 -10.21
C HIS A 238 -0.53 33.16 -9.25
N SER A 239 -1.73 32.89 -9.79
CA SER A 239 -2.88 32.46 -8.99
C SER A 239 -2.92 30.94 -8.90
N GLU A 240 -2.94 30.41 -7.69
CA GLU A 240 -3.20 29.01 -7.43
C GLU A 240 -4.71 28.79 -7.27
N TYR A 241 -5.21 27.69 -7.83
CA TYR A 241 -6.59 27.25 -7.75
C TYR A 241 -6.63 25.87 -7.10
N ASN A 242 -7.69 25.63 -6.32
CA ASN A 242 -7.89 24.30 -5.74
C ASN A 242 -8.36 23.29 -6.81
N TRP A 243 -8.47 22.03 -6.43
CA TRP A 243 -8.91 20.95 -7.31
C TRP A 243 -10.32 21.14 -7.91
N CYS A 244 -11.17 21.98 -7.29
CA CYS A 244 -12.49 22.38 -7.82
C CYS A 244 -12.44 23.57 -8.77
N GLY A 245 -11.25 24.11 -9.10
CA GLY A 245 -11.10 25.30 -9.93
C GLY A 245 -11.44 26.62 -9.22
N THR A 246 -11.63 26.60 -7.90
CA THR A 246 -11.86 27.82 -7.11
C THR A 246 -10.51 28.45 -6.77
N PHE A 247 -10.44 29.80 -6.87
CA PHE A 247 -9.26 30.54 -6.45
C PHE A 247 -8.88 30.23 -5.01
N ASP A 248 -7.61 29.88 -4.78
CA ASP A 248 -7.07 29.64 -3.45
C ASP A 248 -6.24 30.86 -2.99
N ARG A 249 -5.16 31.16 -3.71
CA ARG A 249 -4.25 32.26 -3.33
C ARG A 249 -3.41 32.74 -4.51
N ASN A 250 -2.78 33.92 -4.31
CA ASN A 250 -1.74 34.40 -5.19
C ASN A 250 -0.35 34.13 -4.60
N VAL A 251 0.58 33.70 -5.42
CA VAL A 251 1.96 33.41 -5.07
C VAL A 251 2.88 34.33 -5.84
N PHE A 252 3.83 34.91 -5.13
CA PHE A 252 4.90 35.68 -5.75
C PHE A 252 6.14 34.78 -5.94
N LEU A 253 6.81 34.95 -7.06
CA LEU A 253 7.99 34.16 -7.41
C LEU A 253 9.07 35.07 -8.00
N VAL A 254 10.32 34.71 -7.74
CA VAL A 254 11.46 35.26 -8.47
C VAL A 254 11.95 34.22 -9.46
N GLU A 255 12.10 34.63 -10.71
CA GLU A 255 12.64 33.76 -11.76
C GLU A 255 14.15 33.95 -11.87
N GLY A 256 14.91 32.89 -11.61
CA GLY A 256 16.36 32.87 -11.74
C GLY A 256 16.81 32.80 -13.21
N PRO A 257 18.10 33.07 -13.50
CA PRO A 257 18.67 32.93 -14.83
C PRO A 257 18.58 31.50 -15.38
N SER A 258 18.49 30.51 -14.51
CA SER A 258 18.27 29.09 -14.88
C SER A 258 16.85 28.81 -15.36
N GLY A 259 15.92 29.73 -15.16
CA GLY A 259 14.48 29.55 -15.37
C GLY A 259 13.75 28.94 -14.17
N LEU A 260 14.46 28.64 -13.08
CA LEU A 260 13.83 28.20 -11.83
C LEU A 260 13.05 29.35 -11.21
N LYS A 261 11.87 29.02 -10.68
CA LYS A 261 10.97 29.97 -10.04
C LYS A 261 10.93 29.72 -8.53
N TYR A 262 11.50 30.67 -7.78
CA TYR A 262 11.61 30.64 -6.34
C TYR A 262 10.41 31.32 -5.69
N ARG A 263 9.65 30.57 -4.92
CA ARG A 263 8.47 31.07 -4.23
C ARG A 263 8.89 32.04 -3.12
N CYS A 264 8.56 33.30 -3.25
CA CYS A 264 8.98 34.38 -2.37
C CYS A 264 7.84 35.06 -1.63
N GLY A 265 7.06 34.35 -0.96
CA GLY A 265 5.99 34.87 -0.14
C GLY A 265 4.65 34.26 -0.47
N GLN A 266 3.87 34.12 0.56
CA GLN A 266 2.51 33.62 0.51
C GLN A 266 1.61 34.61 1.21
N TYR A 267 0.69 35.20 0.50
CA TYR A 267 -0.30 36.09 1.11
C TYR A 267 -1.14 35.33 2.13
N GLY A 268 -1.25 35.88 3.33
CA GLY A 268 -2.02 35.31 4.44
C GLY A 268 -1.21 34.46 5.44
N ALA A 269 0.06 34.19 5.20
CA ALA A 269 0.87 33.37 6.11
C ALA A 269 1.38 34.11 7.35
N LEU A 270 1.64 35.44 7.26
CA LEU A 270 2.00 36.28 8.42
C LEU A 270 1.69 37.77 8.08
N PRO A 271 1.21 38.57 9.04
CA PRO A 271 1.08 40.00 8.88
C PRO A 271 2.45 40.66 9.05
N LEU A 272 3.33 40.48 8.06
CA LEU A 272 4.54 41.30 7.98
C LEU A 272 4.15 42.74 7.61
N GLY A 273 4.89 43.71 8.12
CA GLY A 273 4.73 45.10 7.72
C GLY A 273 4.93 45.28 6.22
N PHE A 274 4.34 46.33 5.63
CA PHE A 274 4.46 46.53 4.19
C PHE A 274 5.92 46.66 3.72
N ALA A 275 6.78 47.33 4.49
CA ALA A 275 8.19 47.44 4.19
C ALA A 275 8.91 46.07 4.16
N GLU A 276 8.53 45.16 5.05
CA GLU A 276 9.08 43.80 5.11
C GLU A 276 8.60 42.94 3.93
N THR A 277 7.34 43.13 3.49
CA THR A 277 6.81 42.44 2.30
C THR A 277 7.61 42.76 1.04
N SER A 278 8.11 44.00 0.91
CA SER A 278 8.94 44.39 -0.23
C SER A 278 10.28 43.61 -0.31
N ARG A 279 10.71 43.01 0.81
CA ARG A 279 11.95 42.23 0.93
C ARG A 279 11.77 40.72 0.66
N TYR A 280 10.59 40.24 0.33
CA TYR A 280 10.39 38.82 0.05
C TYR A 280 11.35 38.24 -0.98
N PRO A 281 11.66 38.91 -2.10
CA PRO A 281 12.64 38.41 -3.05
C PRO A 281 14.02 38.23 -2.41
N GLU A 282 14.49 39.23 -1.66
CA GLU A 282 15.78 39.17 -0.93
C GLU A 282 15.84 38.00 0.03
N ILE A 283 14.83 37.89 0.89
CA ILE A 283 14.75 36.81 1.91
C ILE A 283 14.77 35.44 1.26
N THR A 284 14.07 35.27 0.13
CA THR A 284 14.00 33.99 -0.56
C THR A 284 15.33 33.62 -1.21
N LEU A 285 15.96 34.56 -1.92
CA LEU A 285 17.23 34.30 -2.60
C LEU A 285 18.38 34.09 -1.62
N ASN A 286 18.35 34.70 -0.45
CA ASN A 286 19.32 34.45 0.63
C ASN A 286 19.19 33.02 1.20
N ARG A 287 18.12 32.31 0.95
CA ARG A 287 17.93 30.91 1.35
C ARG A 287 18.43 29.90 0.31
N LEU A 288 18.86 30.33 -0.87
CA LEU A 288 19.38 29.44 -1.92
C LEU A 288 20.46 28.47 -1.42
N PRO A 289 21.47 28.87 -0.62
CA PRO A 289 22.45 27.93 -0.10
C PRO A 289 21.83 26.80 0.72
N PHE A 290 20.81 27.11 1.54
CA PHE A 290 20.09 26.13 2.31
C PHE A 290 19.26 25.19 1.41
N MET A 291 18.57 25.72 0.40
CA MET A 291 17.80 24.93 -0.57
C MET A 291 18.67 23.97 -1.38
N ILE A 292 19.88 24.40 -1.74
CA ILE A 292 20.88 23.54 -2.40
C ILE A 292 21.26 22.38 -1.47
N GLU A 293 21.51 22.67 -0.22
CA GLU A 293 21.85 21.65 0.78
C GLU A 293 20.71 20.66 1.00
N GLU A 294 19.45 21.10 0.97
CA GLU A 294 18.29 20.21 1.01
C GLU A 294 18.27 19.25 -0.19
N GLN A 295 18.57 19.75 -1.40
CA GLN A 295 18.66 18.87 -2.58
C GLN A 295 19.79 17.85 -2.43
N ARG A 296 20.94 18.25 -1.94
CA ARG A 296 22.07 17.34 -1.67
C ARG A 296 21.72 16.26 -0.66
N ARG A 297 21.01 16.62 0.42
CA ARG A 297 20.53 15.65 1.41
C ARG A 297 19.50 14.69 0.81
N LYS A 298 18.62 15.18 -0.08
CA LYS A 298 17.69 14.34 -0.81
C LYS A 298 18.44 13.32 -1.67
N ILE A 299 19.46 13.74 -2.41
CA ILE A 299 20.33 12.88 -3.23
C ILE A 299 20.98 11.81 -2.36
N ALA A 300 21.67 12.20 -1.28
CA ALA A 300 22.36 11.25 -0.39
C ALA A 300 21.39 10.21 0.21
N ARG A 301 20.15 10.60 0.55
CA ARG A 301 19.14 9.67 1.01
C ARG A 301 18.73 8.67 -0.07
N LEU A 302 18.46 9.15 -1.30
CA LEU A 302 18.05 8.28 -2.41
C LEU A 302 19.19 7.34 -2.83
N GLU A 303 20.44 7.81 -2.79
CA GLU A 303 21.63 6.97 -3.04
C GLU A 303 21.78 5.87 -1.99
N SER A 304 21.48 6.16 -0.73
CA SER A 304 21.52 5.15 0.34
C SER A 304 20.43 4.07 0.22
N GLU A 305 19.39 4.32 -0.57
CA GLU A 305 18.32 3.36 -0.88
C GLU A 305 18.62 2.51 -2.13
N LEU A 306 19.70 2.83 -2.86
CA LEU A 306 20.17 2.04 -3.99
C LEU A 306 21.04 0.89 -3.50
N PRO A 307 20.95 -0.31 -4.13
CA PRO A 307 21.78 -1.48 -3.78
C PRO A 307 23.24 -1.29 -4.11
#